data_67dad59a507f52ff478fd75b9966f207
#
_entry.id   67dad59a507f52ff478fd75b9966f207
#
_cell.length_a   1.000
_cell.length_b   1.000
_cell.length_c   1.000
_cell.angle_alpha   90.00
_cell.angle_beta   90.00
_cell.angle_gamma   90.00
#
_symmetry.space_group_name_H-M   'P 1'
#
loop_
_entity.id
_entity.type
_entity.pdbx_description
1 polymer ?
#
loop_
_entity_poly.entity_id
_entity_poly.type
_entity_poly.pdbx_seq_one_letter_code
_entity_poly.pdbx_strand_id
1 'polypeptide(L)'
;MIETTVLDFNLSKPFEEYLAYMNAPQQQAMFAEMGVKVFYIGVSKEDHKRATVMFQGPENVLFDIFMNPETKPVVEASGHVYDGTVITRWINAAEYQSR
;
A
#
# COMPACT_ATOMS: atom_id res chain seq x y z
N MET A 1 -18.07 1.35 3.69
CA MET A 1 -17.53 -0.03 3.61
C MET A 1 -16.02 0.03 3.80
N ILE A 2 -15.45 -0.92 4.51
CA ILE A 2 -14.00 -1.04 4.65
C ILE A 2 -13.45 -1.90 3.52
N GLU A 3 -12.47 -1.38 2.82
CA GLU A 3 -11.78 -2.08 1.75
C GLU A 3 -10.36 -2.41 2.19
N THR A 4 -9.91 -3.64 1.92
CA THR A 4 -8.52 -4.04 2.08
C THR A 4 -7.87 -3.98 0.70
N THR A 5 -6.79 -3.22 0.59
CA THR A 5 -6.03 -3.11 -0.65
C THR A 5 -4.65 -3.72 -0.44
N VAL A 6 -4.29 -4.65 -1.32
CA VAL A 6 -2.98 -5.30 -1.28
C VAL A 6 -2.19 -4.85 -2.48
N LEU A 7 -1.00 -4.30 -2.23
CA LEU A 7 -0.04 -3.94 -3.28
C LEU A 7 1.13 -4.90 -3.21
N ASP A 8 1.43 -5.54 -4.33
CA ASP A 8 2.55 -6.46 -4.48
C ASP A 8 3.44 -5.88 -5.57
N PHE A 9 4.71 -5.64 -5.27
CA PHE A 9 5.54 -4.78 -6.12
C PHE A 9 7.03 -5.09 -5.98
N ASN A 10 7.80 -4.60 -6.96
CA ASN A 10 9.25 -4.66 -6.91
C ASN A 10 9.83 -3.47 -6.18
N LEU A 11 11.02 -3.64 -5.61
CA LEU A 11 11.76 -2.60 -4.92
C LEU A 11 12.93 -2.13 -5.77
N SER A 12 13.14 -0.81 -5.82
CA SER A 12 14.31 -0.17 -6.44
C SER A 12 15.39 0.17 -5.41
N LYS A 13 15.08 0.00 -4.12
CA LYS A 13 15.97 0.26 -2.99
C LYS A 13 15.90 -0.93 -2.03
N PRO A 14 16.87 -1.08 -1.11
CA PRO A 14 16.77 -2.10 -0.07
C PRO A 14 15.47 -1.97 0.71
N PHE A 15 14.91 -3.11 1.11
CA PHE A 15 13.63 -3.13 1.83
C PHE A 15 13.66 -2.27 3.11
N GLU A 16 14.80 -2.22 3.79
CA GLU A 16 14.97 -1.43 5.00
C GLU A 16 14.72 0.06 4.74
N GLU A 17 15.12 0.57 3.58
CA GLU A 17 14.87 1.97 3.20
C GLU A 17 13.40 2.21 2.91
N TYR A 18 12.74 1.28 2.22
CA TYR A 18 11.30 1.35 2.00
C TYR A 18 10.53 1.34 3.33
N LEU A 19 10.91 0.44 4.22
CA LEU A 19 10.27 0.32 5.54
C LEU A 19 10.44 1.60 6.36
N ALA A 20 11.64 2.19 6.34
CA ALA A 20 11.90 3.45 7.03
C ALA A 20 11.04 4.58 6.47
N TYR A 21 10.88 4.62 5.15
CA TYR A 21 10.03 5.62 4.49
C TYR A 21 8.57 5.47 4.93
N MET A 22 8.04 4.25 4.92
CA MET A 22 6.66 3.98 5.29
C MET A 22 6.39 4.27 6.76
N ASN A 23 7.38 4.08 7.62
CA ASN A 23 7.26 4.33 9.07
C ASN A 23 7.57 5.78 9.46
N ALA A 24 7.96 6.64 8.51
CA ALA A 24 8.24 8.03 8.82
C ALA A 24 6.98 8.74 9.33
N PRO A 25 7.11 9.65 10.33
CA PRO A 25 5.94 10.34 10.91
C PRO A 25 5.06 11.04 9.86
N GLN A 26 5.67 11.59 8.81
CA GLN A 26 4.94 12.26 7.73
C GLN A 26 4.03 11.32 6.96
N GLN A 27 4.52 10.11 6.69
CA GLN A 27 3.72 9.09 6.00
C GLN A 27 2.59 8.58 6.88
N GLN A 28 2.88 8.36 8.16
CA GLN A 28 1.87 7.92 9.12
C GLN A 28 0.75 8.96 9.26
N ALA A 29 1.12 10.25 9.32
CA ALA A 29 0.15 11.33 9.41
C ALA A 29 -0.73 11.40 8.14
N MET A 30 -0.13 11.22 6.97
CA MET A 30 -0.86 11.24 5.70
C MET A 30 -1.88 10.11 5.64
N PHE A 31 -1.49 8.89 5.99
CA PHE A 31 -2.41 7.77 6.02
C PHE A 31 -3.55 7.97 7.03
N ALA A 32 -3.22 8.51 8.19
CA ALA A 32 -4.24 8.81 9.21
C ALA A 32 -5.27 9.82 8.69
N GLU A 33 -4.84 10.86 7.99
CA GLU A 33 -5.75 11.85 7.39
C GLU A 33 -6.68 11.23 6.34
N MET A 34 -6.19 10.24 5.60
CA MET A 34 -7.00 9.52 4.61
C MET A 34 -7.95 8.49 5.25
N GLY A 35 -7.82 8.25 6.54
CA GLY A 35 -8.55 7.17 7.20
C GLY A 35 -8.05 5.80 6.83
N VAL A 36 -6.80 5.70 6.38
CA VAL A 36 -6.18 4.47 5.90
C VAL A 36 -5.22 3.95 6.96
N LYS A 37 -5.29 2.65 7.21
CA LYS A 37 -4.40 1.95 8.13
C LYS A 37 -3.53 0.98 7.35
N VAL A 38 -2.21 1.07 7.54
CA VAL A 38 -1.26 0.07 7.08
C VAL A 38 -1.19 -1.00 8.15
N PHE A 39 -1.60 -2.22 7.87
CA PHE A 39 -1.61 -3.27 8.88
C PHE A 39 -0.61 -4.39 8.59
N TYR A 40 0.02 -4.41 7.43
CA TYR A 40 1.05 -5.39 7.10
C TYR A 40 2.00 -4.81 6.07
N ILE A 41 3.30 -4.98 6.32
CA ILE A 41 4.37 -4.71 5.35
C ILE A 41 5.30 -5.90 5.42
N GLY A 42 5.60 -6.51 4.28
CA GLY A 42 6.48 -7.66 4.22
C GLY A 42 7.38 -7.65 2.99
N VAL A 43 8.47 -8.37 3.09
CA VAL A 43 9.40 -8.61 1.99
C VAL A 43 9.36 -10.10 1.64
N SER A 44 9.48 -10.41 0.37
CA SER A 44 9.47 -11.80 -0.07
C SER A 44 10.65 -12.55 0.55
N LYS A 45 10.36 -13.69 1.14
CA LYS A 45 11.39 -14.57 1.71
C LYS A 45 12.35 -15.08 0.64
N GLU A 46 11.84 -15.27 -0.58
CA GLU A 46 12.59 -15.85 -1.68
C GLU A 46 13.26 -14.81 -2.57
N ASP A 47 12.72 -13.58 -2.57
CA ASP A 47 13.23 -12.48 -3.39
C ASP A 47 13.11 -11.17 -2.61
N HIS A 48 14.20 -10.72 -1.99
CA HIS A 48 14.21 -9.51 -1.18
C HIS A 48 13.99 -8.22 -1.97
N LYS A 49 13.88 -8.31 -3.30
CA LYS A 49 13.53 -7.18 -4.17
C LYS A 49 12.02 -7.11 -4.42
N ARG A 50 11.25 -7.99 -3.79
CA ARG A 50 9.80 -8.02 -3.91
C ARG A 50 9.17 -7.81 -2.53
N ALA A 51 8.18 -6.92 -2.47
CA ALA A 51 7.52 -6.58 -1.22
C ALA A 51 6.01 -6.55 -1.39
N THR A 52 5.31 -6.60 -0.27
CA THR A 52 3.87 -6.45 -0.25
C THR A 52 3.47 -5.54 0.91
N VAL A 53 2.41 -4.77 0.71
CA VAL A 53 1.84 -3.92 1.75
C VAL A 53 0.32 -4.05 1.71
N MET A 54 -0.29 -4.11 2.88
CA MET A 54 -1.74 -4.25 3.01
C MET A 54 -2.30 -3.06 3.77
N PHE A 55 -3.31 -2.44 3.19
CA PHE A 55 -3.99 -1.27 3.74
C PHE A 55 -5.46 -1.58 3.99
N GLN A 56 -6.03 -0.93 5.00
CA GLN A 56 -7.47 -0.92 5.21
C GLN A 56 -7.95 0.52 5.30
N GLY A 57 -9.09 0.82 4.69
CA GLY A 57 -9.65 2.16 4.70
C GLY A 57 -11.01 2.21 4.04
N PRO A 58 -11.57 3.41 3.90
CA PRO A 58 -12.84 3.59 3.19
C PRO A 58 -12.74 3.10 1.75
N GLU A 59 -13.85 2.59 1.24
CA GLU A 59 -13.92 2.05 -0.13
C GLU A 59 -13.40 3.06 -1.14
N ASN A 60 -12.53 2.59 -2.05
CA ASN A 60 -11.95 3.33 -3.17
C ASN A 60 -10.88 4.37 -2.81
N VAL A 61 -10.73 4.78 -1.55
CA VAL A 61 -9.85 5.90 -1.19
C VAL A 61 -8.41 5.63 -1.61
N LEU A 62 -7.84 4.52 -1.18
CA LEU A 62 -6.45 4.22 -1.52
C LEU A 62 -6.27 3.93 -3.00
N PHE A 63 -7.20 3.19 -3.59
CA PHE A 63 -7.14 2.84 -5.00
C PHE A 63 -7.11 4.10 -5.87
N ASP A 64 -8.01 5.05 -5.63
CA ASP A 64 -8.11 6.27 -6.42
C ASP A 64 -6.85 7.12 -6.30
N ILE A 65 -6.27 7.21 -5.09
CA ILE A 65 -5.02 7.92 -4.87
C ILE A 65 -3.87 7.24 -5.61
N PHE A 66 -3.75 5.92 -5.48
CA PHE A 66 -2.68 5.16 -6.12
C PHE A 66 -2.75 5.28 -7.66
N MET A 67 -3.95 5.28 -8.21
CA MET A 67 -4.16 5.35 -9.67
C MET A 67 -4.04 6.77 -10.23
N ASN A 68 -3.96 7.80 -9.39
CA ASN A 68 -3.73 9.16 -9.83
C ASN A 68 -2.29 9.28 -10.37
N PRO A 69 -2.08 9.75 -11.61
CA PRO A 69 -0.73 9.86 -12.19
C PRO A 69 0.24 10.69 -11.35
N GLU A 70 -0.26 11.66 -10.60
CA GLU A 70 0.58 12.50 -9.73
C GLU A 70 1.18 11.73 -8.56
N THR A 71 0.62 10.57 -8.23
CA THR A 71 1.09 9.73 -7.12
C THR A 71 2.34 8.94 -7.49
N LYS A 72 2.54 8.65 -8.78
CA LYS A 72 3.66 7.81 -9.22
C LYS A 72 5.02 8.27 -8.70
N PRO A 73 5.44 9.55 -8.86
CA PRO A 73 6.76 9.97 -8.36
C PRO A 73 6.86 9.89 -6.83
N VAL A 74 5.76 10.11 -6.12
CA VAL A 74 5.73 10.00 -4.65
C VAL A 74 5.94 8.56 -4.22
N VAL A 75 5.27 7.62 -4.87
CA VAL A 75 5.41 6.18 -4.61
C VAL A 75 6.84 5.74 -4.91
N GLU A 76 7.39 6.14 -6.04
CA GLU A 76 8.74 5.73 -6.45
C GLU A 76 9.84 6.29 -5.54
N ALA A 77 9.60 7.43 -4.91
CA ALA A 77 10.54 8.00 -3.94
C ALA A 77 10.75 7.07 -2.73
N SER A 78 9.77 6.22 -2.42
CA SER A 78 9.88 5.25 -1.32
C SER A 78 10.75 4.04 -1.65
N GLY A 79 11.02 3.81 -2.92
CA GLY A 79 11.66 2.58 -3.40
C GLY A 79 10.68 1.58 -3.98
N HIS A 80 9.39 1.89 -3.98
CA HIS A 80 8.34 1.07 -4.60
C HIS A 80 8.36 1.33 -6.12
N VAL A 81 8.66 0.31 -6.91
CA VAL A 81 8.59 0.41 -8.36
C VAL A 81 7.12 0.40 -8.77
N TYR A 82 6.62 1.55 -9.21
CA TYR A 82 5.20 1.73 -9.53
C TYR A 82 4.73 0.81 -10.64
N ASP A 83 5.49 0.76 -11.74
CA ASP A 83 5.15 -0.08 -12.88
C ASP A 83 5.26 -1.57 -12.50
N GLY A 84 4.29 -2.36 -12.91
CA GLY A 84 4.23 -3.77 -12.57
C GLY A 84 3.66 -4.06 -11.17
N THR A 85 3.20 -3.05 -10.45
CA THR A 85 2.49 -3.26 -9.18
C THR A 85 1.21 -4.06 -9.43
N VAL A 86 1.03 -5.13 -8.68
CA VAL A 86 -0.21 -5.91 -8.69
C VAL A 86 -1.08 -5.42 -7.55
N ILE A 87 -2.26 -4.92 -7.90
CA ILE A 87 -3.23 -4.41 -6.91
C ILE A 87 -4.37 -5.40 -6.82
N THR A 88 -4.68 -5.83 -5.61
CA THR A 88 -5.89 -6.60 -5.35
C THR A 88 -6.71 -5.89 -4.29
N ARG A 89 -8.03 -5.98 -4.43
CA ARG A 89 -8.98 -5.25 -3.58
C ARG A 89 -9.96 -6.25 -2.99
N TRP A 90 -10.17 -6.16 -1.68
CA TRP A 90 -10.91 -7.14 -0.91
C TRP A 90 -11.91 -6.47 -0.01
N ILE A 91 -13.08 -7.05 0.13
CA ILE A 91 -14.07 -6.61 1.13
C ILE A 91 -14.19 -7.67 2.20
N ASN A 92 -14.41 -7.22 3.44
CA ASN A 92 -14.55 -8.11 4.58
C ASN A 92 -15.74 -9.06 4.36
N ALA A 93 -15.57 -10.33 4.70
CA ALA A 93 -16.62 -11.34 4.52
C ALA A 93 -17.91 -10.97 5.25
N ALA A 94 -17.82 -10.41 6.44
CA ALA A 94 -18.99 -9.99 7.20
C ALA A 94 -19.76 -8.87 6.49
N GLU A 95 -19.06 -7.91 5.88
CA GLU A 95 -19.70 -6.84 5.11
C GLU A 95 -20.34 -7.38 3.83
N TYR A 96 -19.66 -8.30 3.17
CA TYR A 96 -20.21 -8.96 1.98
C TYR A 96 -21.50 -9.70 2.29
N GLN A 97 -21.54 -10.44 3.40
CA GLN A 97 -22.71 -11.21 3.81
C GLN A 97 -23.90 -10.36 4.22
N SER A 98 -23.67 -9.11 4.63
CA SER A 98 -24.72 -8.19 5.05
C SER A 98 -25.32 -7.38 3.90
N ARG A 99 -24.85 -7.56 2.68
CA ARG A 99 -25.34 -6.84 1.49
C ARG A 99 -26.73 -7.29 1.04
#